data_aeec88c935edfe9b5863317f43563208
#
_entry.id   aeec88c935edfe9b5863317f43563208
#
_cell.length_a   1.000
_cell.length_b   1.000
_cell.length_c   1.000
_cell.angle_alpha   90.00
_cell.angle_beta   90.00
_cell.angle_gamma   90.00
#
_symmetry.space_group_name_H-M   'P 1'
#
loop_
_entity.id
_entity.type
_entity.pdbx_description
1 polymer ?
#
loop_
_entity_poly.entity_id
_entity_poly.type
_entity_poly.pdbx_seq_one_letter_code
_entity_poly.pdbx_strand_id
1 'polypeptide(L)'
;MAKVALLIGVSEYEPGLNPLPSAVRDVEAVCEVLLHPEMGEFAASDIILLKNPERQAVEMAIEMLFSGRHKDDLLVLYFSGHGIKDDRGRLYLATRNTSKTPQGELMRSTSVSANFIHDRMSESRSRRQVVILDSCFSGAFAEGMSAKDDGTIDIREQLGGEGRVVLTSSTSTQYSFEEQGEDLSIYTRFLIEGIKSGEADRDQDEFISVDELHEYASQKVRELQPAMKPEIYAIREGFKIRLTKVAPGDPRQQYRKEVARFIHRGEISLVGRRTLDYQRTRLGLETTEGKAIEDEILEPYRNEFREKLQQYQQVFTELLERDETITDSGTI
;
A
#
# COMPACT_ATOMS: atom_id res chain seq x y z
N MET A 1 -24.22 -4.36 7.30
CA MET A 1 -22.96 -4.60 6.58
C MET A 1 -21.88 -4.75 7.63
N ALA A 2 -21.40 -5.96 7.84
CA ALA A 2 -20.27 -6.21 8.75
C ALA A 2 -18.94 -6.02 8.01
N LYS A 3 -17.90 -5.63 8.74
CA LYS A 3 -16.50 -5.65 8.28
C LYS A 3 -15.77 -6.70 9.12
N VAL A 4 -15.30 -7.76 8.49
CA VAL A 4 -14.66 -8.89 9.18
C VAL A 4 -13.29 -9.14 8.60
N ALA A 5 -12.29 -9.33 9.45
CA ALA A 5 -10.92 -9.58 9.02
C ALA A 5 -10.28 -10.80 9.69
N LEU A 6 -9.48 -11.53 8.93
CA LEU A 6 -8.56 -12.55 9.39
C LEU A 6 -7.14 -12.13 8.99
N LEU A 7 -6.29 -11.91 10.00
CA LEU A 7 -4.91 -11.46 9.83
C LEU A 7 -3.98 -12.56 10.31
N ILE A 8 -3.11 -13.05 9.44
CA ILE A 8 -2.24 -14.20 9.70
C ILE A 8 -0.79 -13.78 9.46
N GLY A 9 0.04 -13.79 10.51
CA GLY A 9 1.48 -13.52 10.43
C GLY A 9 2.28 -14.74 10.88
N VAL A 10 3.19 -15.19 10.03
CA VAL A 10 4.05 -16.34 10.33
C VAL A 10 5.51 -15.91 10.22
N SER A 11 6.14 -15.64 11.37
CA SER A 11 7.54 -15.24 11.51
C SER A 11 8.46 -16.38 11.88
N GLU A 12 7.92 -17.44 12.48
CA GLU A 12 8.67 -18.59 12.98
C GLU A 12 8.20 -19.86 12.27
N TYR A 13 9.14 -20.69 11.88
CA TYR A 13 8.91 -21.94 11.18
C TYR A 13 9.68 -23.09 11.82
N GLU A 14 9.18 -24.29 11.69
CA GLU A 14 9.96 -25.49 11.97
C GLU A 14 11.15 -25.63 11.01
N PRO A 15 12.17 -26.43 11.34
CA PRO A 15 13.37 -26.56 10.52
C PRO A 15 13.06 -26.84 9.05
N GLY A 16 13.62 -26.03 8.16
CA GLY A 16 13.44 -26.13 6.70
C GLY A 16 12.90 -24.89 6.02
N LEU A 17 12.44 -23.88 6.77
CA LEU A 17 12.09 -22.54 6.30
C LEU A 17 12.83 -21.48 7.13
N ASN A 18 13.28 -20.42 6.47
CA ASN A 18 13.90 -19.31 7.15
C ASN A 18 12.85 -18.49 7.93
N PRO A 19 13.17 -17.95 9.11
CA PRO A 19 12.26 -17.06 9.82
C PRO A 19 12.04 -15.76 9.02
N LEU A 20 10.86 -15.14 9.23
CA LEU A 20 10.47 -13.84 8.67
C LEU A 20 10.07 -12.90 9.80
N PRO A 21 11.03 -12.21 10.45
CA PRO A 21 10.79 -11.40 11.66
C PRO A 21 9.72 -10.32 11.51
N SER A 22 9.53 -9.73 10.32
CA SER A 22 8.52 -8.69 10.05
C SER A 22 7.09 -9.22 10.03
N ALA A 23 6.86 -10.49 9.68
CA ALA A 23 5.52 -11.00 9.39
C ALA A 23 4.50 -10.85 10.55
N VAL A 24 4.94 -11.00 11.79
CA VAL A 24 4.07 -10.77 12.97
C VAL A 24 3.83 -9.28 13.18
N ARG A 25 4.82 -8.43 12.94
CA ARG A 25 4.66 -6.96 13.04
C ARG A 25 3.76 -6.41 11.94
N ASP A 26 3.83 -6.98 10.76
CA ASP A 26 2.95 -6.63 9.64
C ASP A 26 1.47 -6.78 10.00
N VAL A 27 1.09 -7.94 10.55
CA VAL A 27 -0.30 -8.19 10.95
C VAL A 27 -0.75 -7.32 12.11
N GLU A 28 0.16 -6.97 13.02
CA GLU A 28 -0.12 -6.02 14.11
C GLU A 28 -0.39 -4.61 13.57
N ALA A 29 0.43 -4.13 12.63
CA ALA A 29 0.25 -2.83 12.01
C ALA A 29 -1.04 -2.75 11.16
N VAL A 30 -1.35 -3.81 10.42
CA VAL A 30 -2.62 -3.90 9.67
C VAL A 30 -3.80 -3.92 10.64
N CYS A 31 -3.73 -4.68 11.73
CA CYS A 31 -4.76 -4.73 12.77
C CYS A 31 -5.03 -3.35 13.38
N GLU A 32 -3.97 -2.60 13.73
CA GLU A 32 -4.07 -1.24 14.26
C GLU A 32 -4.88 -0.32 13.33
N VAL A 33 -4.55 -0.33 12.04
CA VAL A 33 -5.22 0.51 11.05
C VAL A 33 -6.68 0.10 10.83
N LEU A 34 -6.97 -1.21 10.78
CA LEU A 34 -8.35 -1.69 10.62
C LEU A 34 -9.22 -1.38 11.85
N LEU A 35 -8.66 -1.42 13.06
CA LEU A 35 -9.34 -1.07 14.30
C LEU A 35 -9.55 0.44 14.48
N HIS A 36 -8.78 1.26 13.76
CA HIS A 36 -8.84 2.71 13.94
C HIS A 36 -10.24 3.27 13.62
N PRO A 37 -10.88 4.03 14.56
CA PRO A 37 -12.28 4.42 14.45
C PRO A 37 -12.58 5.39 13.30
N GLU A 38 -11.57 6.08 12.78
CA GLU A 38 -11.71 7.05 11.68
C GLU A 38 -11.16 6.52 10.34
N MET A 39 -10.49 5.37 10.33
CA MET A 39 -9.93 4.77 9.11
C MET A 39 -10.60 3.44 8.77
N GLY A 40 -10.24 2.37 9.47
CA GLY A 40 -10.74 1.02 9.18
C GLY A 40 -12.17 0.79 9.66
N GLU A 41 -12.52 1.26 10.85
CA GLU A 41 -13.85 1.10 11.48
C GLU A 41 -14.28 -0.37 11.66
N PHE A 42 -13.32 -1.30 11.77
CA PHE A 42 -13.63 -2.69 12.13
C PHE A 42 -13.85 -2.80 13.64
N ALA A 43 -14.83 -3.60 14.04
CA ALA A 43 -14.98 -3.91 15.45
C ALA A 43 -13.93 -4.93 15.91
N ALA A 44 -13.42 -4.80 17.13
CA ALA A 44 -12.40 -5.72 17.65
C ALA A 44 -12.89 -7.17 17.71
N SER A 45 -14.22 -7.38 17.91
CA SER A 45 -14.85 -8.70 17.87
C SER A 45 -14.84 -9.35 16.48
N ASP A 46 -14.68 -8.56 15.42
CA ASP A 46 -14.77 -8.98 14.04
C ASP A 46 -13.38 -9.12 13.39
N ILE A 47 -12.30 -8.98 14.16
CA ILE A 47 -10.93 -9.24 13.74
C ILE A 47 -10.37 -10.47 14.43
N ILE A 48 -9.95 -11.45 13.66
CA ILE A 48 -9.18 -12.61 14.13
C ILE A 48 -7.71 -12.36 13.76
N LEU A 49 -6.86 -12.25 14.77
CA LEU A 49 -5.41 -12.08 14.62
C LEU A 49 -4.69 -13.36 15.01
N LEU A 50 -4.02 -14.01 14.08
CA LEU A 50 -3.23 -15.23 14.31
C LEU A 50 -1.74 -14.95 14.10
N LYS A 51 -0.95 -15.21 15.15
CA LYS A 51 0.50 -15.09 15.16
C LYS A 51 1.13 -16.46 15.25
N ASN A 52 1.97 -16.82 14.30
CA ASN A 52 2.63 -18.11 14.21
C ASN A 52 1.67 -19.31 14.37
N PRO A 53 0.51 -19.31 13.67
CA PRO A 53 -0.45 -20.40 13.80
C PRO A 53 0.03 -21.66 13.09
N GLU A 54 -0.48 -22.79 13.57
CA GLU A 54 -0.43 -24.05 12.86
C GLU A 54 -1.56 -24.14 11.81
N ARG A 55 -1.39 -25.04 10.84
CA ARG A 55 -2.32 -25.21 9.73
C ARG A 55 -3.79 -25.30 10.14
N GLN A 56 -4.10 -26.16 11.11
CA GLN A 56 -5.49 -26.38 11.53
C GLN A 56 -6.15 -25.10 12.04
N ALA A 57 -5.44 -24.30 12.82
CA ALA A 57 -5.96 -23.03 13.32
C ALA A 57 -6.25 -22.05 12.17
N VAL A 58 -5.38 -22.02 11.16
CA VAL A 58 -5.58 -21.19 9.96
C VAL A 58 -6.80 -21.63 9.17
N GLU A 59 -6.95 -22.92 8.89
CA GLU A 59 -8.09 -23.46 8.12
C GLU A 59 -9.41 -23.21 8.84
N MET A 60 -9.48 -23.42 10.16
CA MET A 60 -10.67 -23.12 10.97
C MET A 60 -11.02 -21.62 10.91
N ALA A 61 -10.03 -20.74 11.02
CA ALA A 61 -10.25 -19.30 10.97
C ALA A 61 -10.72 -18.85 9.57
N ILE A 62 -10.19 -19.43 8.50
CA ILE A 62 -10.65 -19.18 7.13
C ILE A 62 -12.12 -19.63 6.95
N GLU A 63 -12.51 -20.79 7.45
CA GLU A 63 -13.91 -21.22 7.44
C GLU A 63 -14.81 -20.24 8.20
N MET A 64 -14.38 -19.78 9.37
CA MET A 64 -15.13 -18.77 10.15
C MET A 64 -15.22 -17.44 9.42
N LEU A 65 -14.16 -17.01 8.72
CA LEU A 65 -14.17 -15.76 7.95
C LEU A 65 -15.24 -15.76 6.87
N PHE A 66 -15.39 -16.83 6.12
CA PHE A 66 -16.24 -16.90 4.93
C PHE A 66 -17.66 -17.47 5.19
N SER A 67 -17.87 -18.16 6.32
CA SER A 67 -19.15 -18.79 6.64
C SER A 67 -20.17 -17.82 7.17
N GLY A 68 -21.45 -18.00 6.81
CA GLY A 68 -22.59 -17.28 7.36
C GLY A 68 -22.67 -15.78 6.98
N ARG A 69 -21.98 -15.36 5.94
CA ARG A 69 -21.88 -13.94 5.54
C ARG A 69 -23.05 -13.47 4.71
N HIS A 70 -23.34 -12.16 4.81
CA HIS A 70 -24.30 -11.47 3.96
C HIS A 70 -23.62 -10.92 2.71
N LYS A 71 -24.42 -10.64 1.67
CA LYS A 71 -23.94 -10.17 0.36
C LYS A 71 -23.04 -8.94 0.42
N ASP A 72 -23.38 -8.01 1.32
CA ASP A 72 -22.72 -6.70 1.42
C ASP A 72 -21.62 -6.64 2.49
N ASP A 73 -21.35 -7.75 3.20
CA ASP A 73 -20.28 -7.79 4.20
C ASP A 73 -18.91 -7.68 3.52
N LEU A 74 -18.02 -6.89 4.12
CA LEU A 74 -16.63 -6.78 3.70
C LEU A 74 -15.80 -7.83 4.44
N LEU A 75 -15.15 -8.71 3.68
CA LEU A 75 -14.27 -9.74 4.23
C LEU A 75 -12.84 -9.47 3.80
N VAL A 76 -11.92 -9.43 4.75
CA VAL A 76 -10.50 -9.20 4.51
C VAL A 76 -9.70 -10.39 5.04
N LEU A 77 -8.95 -11.04 4.16
CA LEU A 77 -7.93 -12.01 4.52
C LEU A 77 -6.56 -11.39 4.24
N TYR A 78 -5.76 -11.18 5.27
CA TYR A 78 -4.38 -10.73 5.14
C TYR A 78 -3.43 -11.82 5.62
N PHE A 79 -2.41 -12.11 4.82
CA PHE A 79 -1.37 -13.08 5.16
C PHE A 79 0.02 -12.47 4.93
N SER A 80 0.87 -12.51 5.95
CA SER A 80 2.30 -12.23 5.84
C SER A 80 3.11 -13.47 6.26
N GLY A 81 3.94 -13.99 5.33
CA GLY A 81 4.68 -15.23 5.52
C GLY A 81 5.18 -15.83 4.22
N HIS A 82 5.73 -17.07 4.27
CA HIS A 82 6.16 -17.76 3.06
C HIS A 82 4.98 -18.30 2.23
N GLY A 83 5.00 -17.96 0.94
CA GLY A 83 4.22 -18.65 -0.09
C GLY A 83 5.07 -19.73 -0.74
N ILE A 84 4.50 -20.92 -0.95
CA ILE A 84 5.20 -22.08 -1.50
C ILE A 84 4.46 -22.58 -2.73
N LYS A 85 5.21 -22.84 -3.79
CA LYS A 85 4.70 -23.49 -5.01
C LYS A 85 5.15 -24.94 -5.03
N ASP A 86 4.22 -25.87 -5.19
CA ASP A 86 4.57 -27.28 -5.37
C ASP A 86 5.03 -27.57 -6.81
N ASP A 87 5.45 -28.81 -7.05
CA ASP A 87 5.91 -29.34 -8.36
C ASP A 87 4.87 -29.24 -9.49
N ARG A 88 3.60 -29.03 -9.13
CA ARG A 88 2.47 -28.86 -10.06
C ARG A 88 2.01 -27.42 -10.21
N GLY A 89 2.76 -26.46 -9.68
CA GLY A 89 2.42 -25.05 -9.73
C GLY A 89 1.32 -24.61 -8.76
N ARG A 90 0.90 -25.46 -7.81
CA ARG A 90 -0.14 -25.11 -6.84
C ARG A 90 0.45 -24.32 -5.68
N LEU A 91 -0.27 -23.25 -5.30
CA LEU A 91 0.12 -22.36 -4.24
C LEU A 91 -0.31 -22.87 -2.86
N TYR A 92 0.58 -22.74 -1.89
CA TYR A 92 0.37 -23.01 -0.47
C TYR A 92 0.88 -21.86 0.37
N LEU A 93 0.15 -21.52 1.42
CA LEU A 93 0.60 -20.61 2.47
C LEU A 93 1.26 -21.45 3.58
N ALA A 94 2.49 -21.09 3.91
CA ALA A 94 3.22 -21.78 4.97
C ALA A 94 2.71 -21.35 6.35
N THR A 95 2.60 -22.31 7.24
CA THR A 95 2.25 -22.13 8.65
C THR A 95 3.44 -22.50 9.52
N ARG A 96 3.38 -22.24 10.82
CA ARG A 96 4.49 -22.51 11.74
C ARG A 96 5.02 -23.95 11.62
N ASN A 97 4.13 -24.92 11.48
CA ASN A 97 4.48 -26.34 11.39
C ASN A 97 4.66 -26.85 9.95
N THR A 98 4.82 -25.94 8.97
CA THR A 98 5.13 -26.33 7.60
C THR A 98 6.48 -27.00 7.51
N SER A 99 6.52 -28.19 6.94
CA SER A 99 7.71 -29.02 6.87
C SER A 99 7.93 -29.64 5.50
N LYS A 100 9.12 -30.20 5.29
CA LYS A 100 9.52 -30.88 4.06
C LYS A 100 9.76 -32.36 4.31
N THR A 101 9.63 -33.14 3.25
CA THR A 101 10.09 -34.54 3.24
C THR A 101 11.63 -34.58 3.30
N PRO A 102 12.24 -35.76 3.63
CA PRO A 102 13.68 -35.94 3.54
C PRO A 102 14.27 -35.65 2.14
N GLN A 103 13.43 -35.70 1.09
CA GLN A 103 13.80 -35.39 -0.30
C GLN A 103 13.67 -33.91 -0.63
N GLY A 104 13.26 -33.05 0.34
CA GLY A 104 13.10 -31.60 0.18
C GLY A 104 11.75 -31.14 -0.38
N GLU A 105 10.82 -32.06 -0.63
CA GLU A 105 9.48 -31.73 -1.13
C GLU A 105 8.57 -31.21 -0.02
N LEU A 106 7.62 -30.32 -0.36
CA LEU A 106 6.64 -29.82 0.58
C LEU A 106 5.74 -30.94 1.12
N MET A 107 5.67 -31.07 2.44
CA MET A 107 4.62 -31.87 3.09
C MET A 107 3.31 -31.08 3.08
N ARG A 108 2.51 -31.24 2.01
CA ARG A 108 1.29 -30.45 1.75
C ARG A 108 0.29 -30.48 2.91
N SER A 109 0.28 -31.55 3.71
CA SER A 109 -0.56 -31.66 4.91
C SER A 109 -0.16 -30.73 6.05
N THR A 110 0.93 -29.99 5.93
CA THR A 110 1.43 -29.04 6.94
C THR A 110 1.32 -27.57 6.51
N SER A 111 0.69 -27.30 5.36
CA SER A 111 0.49 -25.95 4.80
C SER A 111 -0.94 -25.80 4.29
N VAL A 112 -1.40 -24.55 4.12
CA VAL A 112 -2.76 -24.25 3.63
C VAL A 112 -2.74 -24.04 2.14
N SER A 113 -3.52 -24.83 1.39
CA SER A 113 -3.58 -24.68 -0.06
C SER A 113 -4.43 -23.47 -0.48
N ALA A 114 -4.04 -22.78 -1.55
CA ALA A 114 -4.85 -21.72 -2.14
C ALA A 114 -6.22 -22.21 -2.59
N ASN A 115 -6.32 -23.48 -3.05
CA ASN A 115 -7.59 -24.07 -3.42
C ASN A 115 -8.57 -24.16 -2.25
N PHE A 116 -8.11 -24.49 -1.05
CA PHE A 116 -8.96 -24.48 0.14
C PHE A 116 -9.54 -23.08 0.40
N ILE A 117 -8.71 -22.04 0.30
CA ILE A 117 -9.15 -20.65 0.43
C ILE A 117 -10.18 -20.32 -0.66
N HIS A 118 -9.89 -20.66 -1.91
CA HIS A 118 -10.78 -20.43 -3.05
C HIS A 118 -12.15 -21.09 -2.86
N ASP A 119 -12.20 -22.34 -2.39
CA ASP A 119 -13.46 -23.06 -2.14
C ASP A 119 -14.29 -22.33 -1.07
N ARG A 120 -13.69 -21.93 0.06
CA ARG A 120 -14.39 -21.18 1.11
C ARG A 120 -14.86 -19.80 0.61
N MET A 121 -14.04 -19.10 -0.17
CA MET A 121 -14.44 -17.87 -0.85
C MET A 121 -15.64 -18.08 -1.77
N SER A 122 -15.67 -19.19 -2.50
CA SER A 122 -16.72 -19.52 -3.48
C SER A 122 -18.05 -19.87 -2.82
N GLU A 123 -18.03 -20.47 -1.65
CA GLU A 123 -19.20 -20.79 -0.85
C GLU A 123 -19.78 -19.59 -0.11
N SER A 124 -18.97 -18.53 0.09
CA SER A 124 -19.42 -17.32 0.78
C SER A 124 -20.41 -16.52 -0.06
N ARG A 125 -21.42 -15.97 0.59
CA ARG A 125 -22.39 -15.08 -0.05
C ARG A 125 -21.86 -13.64 -0.24
N SER A 126 -20.78 -13.27 0.47
CA SER A 126 -20.21 -11.93 0.32
C SER A 126 -19.71 -11.70 -1.10
N ARG A 127 -19.96 -10.48 -1.62
CA ARG A 127 -19.45 -9.98 -2.90
C ARG A 127 -18.35 -8.92 -2.72
N ARG A 128 -17.80 -8.82 -1.52
CA ARG A 128 -16.75 -7.86 -1.16
C ARG A 128 -15.64 -8.58 -0.40
N GLN A 129 -14.87 -9.38 -1.12
CA GLN A 129 -13.81 -10.23 -0.57
C GLN A 129 -12.46 -9.71 -1.01
N VAL A 130 -11.63 -9.34 -0.06
CA VAL A 130 -10.27 -8.82 -0.26
C VAL A 130 -9.29 -9.81 0.33
N VAL A 131 -8.35 -10.27 -0.48
CA VAL A 131 -7.23 -11.12 -0.05
C VAL A 131 -5.93 -10.36 -0.32
N ILE A 132 -5.12 -10.19 0.70
CA ILE A 132 -3.81 -9.52 0.61
C ILE A 132 -2.75 -10.54 1.02
N LEU A 133 -1.87 -10.88 0.09
CA LEU A 133 -0.80 -11.84 0.30
C LEU A 133 0.55 -11.11 0.25
N ASP A 134 1.07 -10.78 1.44
CA ASP A 134 2.44 -10.28 1.57
C ASP A 134 3.39 -11.46 1.71
N SER A 135 3.64 -12.08 0.58
CA SER A 135 4.44 -13.29 0.48
C SER A 135 5.12 -13.40 -0.87
N CYS A 136 6.36 -13.89 -0.87
CA CYS A 136 7.04 -14.28 -2.10
C CYS A 136 6.63 -15.69 -2.48
N PHE A 137 6.11 -15.88 -3.66
CA PHE A 137 5.78 -17.20 -4.18
C PHE A 137 7.02 -17.85 -4.80
N SER A 138 8.01 -18.20 -3.98
CA SER A 138 9.21 -18.86 -4.46
C SER A 138 8.97 -20.36 -4.70
N GLY A 139 9.17 -20.80 -5.94
CA GLY A 139 9.36 -22.24 -6.23
C GLY A 139 10.71 -22.75 -5.73
N ALA A 140 11.45 -21.97 -4.97
CA ALA A 140 12.83 -22.22 -4.53
C ALA A 140 12.90 -23.13 -3.31
N PHE A 141 12.26 -24.30 -3.38
CA PHE A 141 12.54 -25.39 -2.47
C PHE A 141 13.50 -26.44 -3.05
N ALA A 142 13.97 -26.24 -4.27
CA ALA A 142 14.93 -27.15 -4.90
C ALA A 142 16.28 -26.45 -5.03
N GLU A 143 17.13 -26.54 -4.01
CA GLU A 143 18.58 -26.51 -4.25
C GLU A 143 18.88 -27.64 -5.26
N GLY A 144 19.09 -27.27 -6.54
CA GLY A 144 19.48 -28.22 -7.59
C GLY A 144 18.56 -28.35 -8.80
N MET A 145 17.37 -27.75 -8.85
CA MET A 145 16.56 -27.71 -10.07
C MET A 145 16.81 -26.44 -10.87
N SER A 146 17.31 -26.59 -12.10
CA SER A 146 17.56 -25.49 -13.03
C SER A 146 16.27 -24.72 -13.32
N ALA A 147 16.34 -23.39 -13.15
CA ALA A 147 15.30 -22.45 -13.55
C ALA A 147 15.03 -22.58 -15.07
N LYS A 148 14.10 -23.39 -15.48
CA LYS A 148 13.58 -23.48 -16.84
C LYS A 148 12.08 -23.21 -16.95
N ASP A 149 11.43 -22.91 -15.83
CA ASP A 149 10.05 -22.49 -15.81
C ASP A 149 10.05 -21.02 -15.38
N ASP A 150 9.47 -20.13 -16.15
CA ASP A 150 9.37 -18.69 -15.86
C ASP A 150 8.47 -18.37 -14.67
N GLY A 151 8.07 -19.40 -13.96
CA GLY A 151 7.65 -19.39 -12.55
C GLY A 151 6.41 -18.56 -12.23
N THR A 152 5.66 -18.09 -13.22
CA THR A 152 4.44 -17.33 -12.98
C THR A 152 3.37 -18.21 -12.36
N ILE A 153 2.90 -17.83 -11.18
CA ILE A 153 1.73 -18.48 -10.54
C ILE A 153 0.48 -17.84 -11.12
N ASP A 154 -0.44 -18.65 -11.65
CA ASP A 154 -1.75 -18.12 -11.99
C ASP A 154 -2.62 -17.98 -10.75
N ILE A 155 -2.40 -16.88 -10.03
CA ILE A 155 -3.19 -16.51 -8.84
C ILE A 155 -4.64 -16.25 -9.22
N ARG A 156 -4.89 -15.75 -10.43
CA ARG A 156 -6.22 -15.50 -10.93
C ARG A 156 -7.04 -16.79 -11.06
N GLU A 157 -6.41 -17.85 -11.53
CA GLU A 157 -7.04 -19.18 -11.61
C GLU A 157 -7.27 -19.76 -10.22
N GLN A 158 -6.31 -19.60 -9.30
CA GLN A 158 -6.35 -20.26 -7.98
C GLN A 158 -7.18 -19.50 -6.94
N LEU A 159 -7.33 -18.17 -7.02
CA LEU A 159 -8.03 -17.35 -6.02
C LEU A 159 -9.04 -16.36 -6.61
N GLY A 160 -9.12 -16.22 -7.93
CA GLY A 160 -9.98 -15.25 -8.60
C GLY A 160 -11.48 -15.61 -8.52
N GLY A 161 -12.34 -14.60 -8.74
CA GLY A 161 -13.79 -14.74 -8.77
C GLY A 161 -14.52 -13.41 -8.79
N GLU A 162 -15.82 -13.42 -9.11
CA GLU A 162 -16.64 -12.19 -9.11
C GLU A 162 -16.76 -11.60 -7.70
N GLY A 163 -16.56 -10.29 -7.57
CA GLY A 163 -16.61 -9.61 -6.26
C GLY A 163 -15.40 -9.90 -5.36
N ARG A 164 -14.30 -10.36 -5.94
CA ARG A 164 -13.05 -10.66 -5.26
C ARG A 164 -11.92 -9.84 -5.81
N VAL A 165 -11.01 -9.48 -4.93
CA VAL A 165 -9.73 -8.89 -5.29
C VAL A 165 -8.62 -9.57 -4.50
N VAL A 166 -7.53 -9.90 -5.19
CA VAL A 166 -6.33 -10.47 -4.57
C VAL A 166 -5.17 -9.54 -4.86
N LEU A 167 -4.50 -9.08 -3.82
CA LEU A 167 -3.26 -8.30 -3.90
C LEU A 167 -2.09 -9.21 -3.52
N THR A 168 -0.99 -9.06 -4.23
CA THR A 168 0.26 -9.78 -3.91
C THR A 168 1.44 -8.82 -3.89
N SER A 169 2.37 -9.04 -2.98
CA SER A 169 3.58 -8.22 -2.87
C SER A 169 4.62 -8.51 -3.94
N SER A 170 4.66 -9.73 -4.46
CA SER A 170 5.58 -10.14 -5.53
C SER A 170 5.10 -11.40 -6.24
N THR A 171 5.38 -11.51 -7.53
CA THR A 171 5.08 -12.70 -8.36
C THR A 171 6.29 -13.56 -8.66
N SER A 172 7.51 -13.08 -8.36
CA SER A 172 8.76 -13.76 -8.74
C SER A 172 9.52 -14.32 -7.55
N THR A 173 10.38 -15.29 -7.84
CA THR A 173 11.27 -16.08 -6.98
C THR A 173 12.29 -15.28 -6.15
N GLN A 174 12.10 -14.01 -5.93
CA GLN A 174 13.02 -13.21 -5.13
C GLN A 174 12.55 -13.18 -3.68
N TYR A 175 13.50 -13.44 -2.79
CA TYR A 175 13.35 -13.30 -1.35
C TYR A 175 12.60 -12.00 -1.04
N SER A 176 11.61 -12.06 -0.15
CA SER A 176 11.12 -10.87 0.52
C SER A 176 12.35 -10.19 1.12
N PHE A 177 12.75 -9.06 0.53
CA PHE A 177 13.83 -8.27 1.07
C PHE A 177 13.34 -7.64 2.36
N GLU A 178 13.62 -8.30 3.46
CA GLU A 178 13.65 -7.62 4.74
C GLU A 178 14.89 -6.73 4.69
N GLU A 179 14.71 -5.43 4.57
CA GLU A 179 15.79 -4.48 4.85
C GLU A 179 16.20 -4.70 6.30
N GLN A 180 17.45 -5.06 6.54
CA GLN A 180 17.97 -5.25 7.88
C GLN A 180 17.80 -3.94 8.67
N GLY A 181 16.90 -3.97 9.65
CA GLY A 181 16.61 -2.82 10.50
C GLY A 181 15.23 -2.18 10.33
N GLU A 182 14.44 -2.56 9.34
CA GLU A 182 13.07 -2.11 9.17
C GLU A 182 12.09 -2.97 9.95
N ASP A 183 11.06 -2.34 10.52
CA ASP A 183 10.08 -3.02 11.37
C ASP A 183 9.02 -3.79 10.60
N LEU A 184 8.70 -3.39 9.37
CA LEU A 184 7.67 -3.96 8.51
C LEU A 184 8.26 -4.41 7.17
N SER A 185 7.60 -5.38 6.53
CA SER A 185 7.85 -5.71 5.13
C SER A 185 7.62 -4.50 4.23
N ILE A 186 8.34 -4.41 3.11
CA ILE A 186 8.30 -3.26 2.21
C ILE A 186 6.86 -3.00 1.71
N TYR A 187 6.14 -4.06 1.30
CA TYR A 187 4.80 -3.89 0.75
C TYR A 187 3.82 -3.45 1.83
N THR A 188 3.80 -4.10 2.98
CA THR A 188 2.92 -3.72 4.11
C THR A 188 3.22 -2.33 4.61
N ARG A 189 4.49 -1.92 4.70
CA ARG A 189 4.87 -0.55 5.06
C ARG A 189 4.15 0.47 4.18
N PHE A 190 4.17 0.30 2.86
CA PHE A 190 3.51 1.24 1.96
C PHE A 190 1.98 1.13 1.93
N LEU A 191 1.40 -0.04 2.21
CA LEU A 191 -0.05 -0.13 2.45
C LEU A 191 -0.45 0.71 3.67
N ILE A 192 0.25 0.56 4.79
CA ILE A 192 -0.01 1.31 6.02
C ILE A 192 0.24 2.81 5.83
N GLU A 193 1.34 3.19 5.18
CA GLU A 193 1.68 4.57 4.88
C GLU A 193 0.58 5.24 4.03
N GLY A 194 0.14 4.58 2.96
CA GLY A 194 -0.90 5.10 2.07
C GLY A 194 -2.23 5.34 2.79
N ILE A 195 -2.60 4.46 3.74
CA ILE A 195 -3.80 4.63 4.54
C ILE A 195 -3.63 5.75 5.58
N LYS A 196 -2.55 5.73 6.36
CA LYS A 196 -2.31 6.71 7.45
C LYS A 196 -2.10 8.14 6.92
N SER A 197 -1.41 8.29 5.78
CA SER A 197 -1.21 9.60 5.16
C SER A 197 -2.41 10.11 4.36
N GLY A 198 -3.32 9.20 3.97
CA GLY A 198 -4.40 9.50 3.02
C GLY A 198 -3.91 9.70 1.58
N GLU A 199 -2.62 9.48 1.28
CA GLU A 199 -2.07 9.67 -0.09
C GLU A 199 -2.55 8.60 -1.07
N ALA A 200 -3.07 7.48 -0.56
CA ALA A 200 -3.67 6.46 -1.40
C ALA A 200 -5.06 6.86 -1.93
N ASP A 201 -5.76 7.82 -1.34
CA ASP A 201 -7.01 8.40 -1.88
C ASP A 201 -6.69 9.28 -3.08
N ARG A 202 -6.79 8.72 -4.27
CA ARG A 202 -6.37 9.39 -5.51
C ARG A 202 -7.47 10.22 -6.15
N ASP A 203 -8.71 9.77 -6.03
CA ASP A 203 -9.89 10.49 -6.57
C ASP A 203 -10.51 11.47 -5.58
N GLN A 204 -9.99 11.50 -4.34
CA GLN A 204 -10.35 12.42 -3.25
C GLN A 204 -11.82 12.28 -2.81
N ASP A 205 -12.32 11.06 -2.80
CA ASP A 205 -13.69 10.74 -2.35
C ASP A 205 -13.78 10.45 -0.83
N GLU A 206 -12.68 10.66 -0.09
CA GLU A 206 -12.52 10.43 1.35
C GLU A 206 -12.50 8.93 1.73
N PHE A 207 -12.42 8.05 0.76
CA PHE A 207 -12.26 6.63 0.96
C PHE A 207 -11.02 6.13 0.20
N ILE A 208 -10.44 5.05 0.69
CA ILE A 208 -9.37 4.34 0.00
C ILE A 208 -9.93 3.02 -0.47
N SER A 209 -10.06 2.88 -1.77
CA SER A 209 -10.43 1.63 -2.43
C SER A 209 -9.22 0.70 -2.54
N VAL A 210 -9.47 -0.57 -2.83
CA VAL A 210 -8.39 -1.59 -2.90
C VAL A 210 -7.45 -1.33 -4.06
N ASP A 211 -7.95 -0.83 -5.20
CA ASP A 211 -7.13 -0.47 -6.37
C ASP A 211 -6.25 0.74 -6.10
N GLU A 212 -6.77 1.80 -5.51
CA GLU A 212 -6.00 2.98 -5.15
C GLU A 212 -4.87 2.65 -4.16
N LEU A 213 -5.20 1.85 -3.13
CA LEU A 213 -4.21 1.39 -2.16
C LEU A 213 -3.11 0.56 -2.83
N HIS A 214 -3.50 -0.33 -3.74
CA HIS A 214 -2.54 -1.13 -4.50
C HIS A 214 -1.66 -0.28 -5.42
N GLU A 215 -2.25 0.66 -6.16
CA GLU A 215 -1.49 1.54 -7.05
C GLU A 215 -0.48 2.38 -6.29
N TYR A 216 -0.88 2.96 -5.15
CA TYR A 216 0.03 3.71 -4.27
C TYR A 216 1.18 2.83 -3.80
N ALA A 217 0.87 1.70 -3.16
CA ALA A 217 1.89 0.80 -2.63
C ALA A 217 2.80 0.22 -3.74
N SER A 218 2.23 -0.17 -4.87
CA SER A 218 2.98 -0.72 -6.01
C SER A 218 3.94 0.31 -6.62
N GLN A 219 3.55 1.58 -6.72
CA GLN A 219 4.41 2.65 -7.18
C GLN A 219 5.60 2.84 -6.22
N LYS A 220 5.34 2.98 -4.92
CA LYS A 220 6.37 3.17 -3.89
C LYS A 220 7.34 1.98 -3.79
N VAL A 221 6.80 0.76 -3.86
CA VAL A 221 7.62 -0.47 -3.89
C VAL A 221 8.56 -0.46 -5.09
N ARG A 222 8.08 -0.13 -6.29
CA ARG A 222 8.92 -0.10 -7.50
C ARG A 222 9.99 0.98 -7.46
N GLU A 223 9.71 2.12 -6.82
CA GLU A 223 10.67 3.19 -6.63
C GLU A 223 11.82 2.75 -5.69
N LEU A 224 11.50 2.02 -4.62
CA LEU A 224 12.48 1.54 -3.64
C LEU A 224 13.17 0.26 -4.12
N GLN A 225 12.42 -0.70 -4.64
CA GLN A 225 12.88 -2.03 -5.03
C GLN A 225 12.29 -2.44 -6.39
N PRO A 226 12.92 -2.03 -7.51
CA PRO A 226 12.42 -2.27 -8.87
C PRO A 226 12.21 -3.75 -9.23
N ALA A 227 12.87 -4.66 -8.50
CA ALA A 227 12.74 -6.10 -8.71
C ALA A 227 11.43 -6.67 -8.11
N MET A 228 10.82 -6.01 -7.13
CA MET A 228 9.52 -6.37 -6.61
C MET A 228 8.42 -5.88 -7.56
N LYS A 229 7.47 -6.76 -7.85
CA LYS A 229 6.35 -6.45 -8.75
C LYS A 229 5.05 -6.82 -8.04
N PRO A 230 4.51 -5.94 -7.21
CA PRO A 230 3.17 -6.14 -6.65
C PRO A 230 2.14 -6.22 -7.76
N GLU A 231 1.18 -7.14 -7.62
CA GLU A 231 0.12 -7.34 -8.61
C GLU A 231 -1.26 -7.37 -7.97
N ILE A 232 -2.27 -6.97 -8.75
CA ILE A 232 -3.67 -7.00 -8.37
C ILE A 232 -4.45 -7.87 -9.35
N TYR A 233 -5.25 -8.77 -8.80
CA TYR A 233 -6.12 -9.67 -9.55
C TYR A 233 -7.55 -9.42 -9.11
N ALA A 234 -8.34 -8.77 -9.96
CA ALA A 234 -9.74 -8.55 -9.69
C ALA A 234 -10.59 -8.90 -10.92
N ILE A 235 -11.82 -9.32 -10.68
CA ILE A 235 -12.79 -9.60 -11.72
C ILE A 235 -13.98 -8.66 -11.52
N ARG A 236 -14.35 -7.91 -12.58
CA ARG A 236 -15.43 -6.93 -12.61
C ARG A 236 -15.27 -5.83 -11.54
N GLU A 237 -16.26 -5.62 -10.66
CA GLU A 237 -16.32 -4.50 -9.71
C GLU A 237 -15.44 -4.67 -8.45
N GLY A 238 -14.64 -5.75 -8.35
CA GLY A 238 -13.77 -6.00 -7.21
C GLY A 238 -12.76 -4.87 -6.94
N PHE A 239 -12.34 -4.14 -7.97
CA PHE A 239 -11.42 -3.01 -7.85
C PHE A 239 -11.95 -1.90 -6.94
N LYS A 240 -13.25 -1.59 -6.98
CA LYS A 240 -13.87 -0.48 -6.25
C LYS A 240 -14.34 -0.83 -4.83
N ILE A 241 -13.81 -1.89 -4.24
CA ILE A 241 -14.11 -2.22 -2.84
C ILE A 241 -13.43 -1.18 -1.95
N ARG A 242 -14.21 -0.34 -1.27
CA ARG A 242 -13.72 0.60 -0.25
C ARG A 242 -13.25 -0.19 0.96
N LEU A 243 -11.98 -0.04 1.30
CA LEU A 243 -11.33 -0.75 2.41
C LEU A 243 -11.32 0.10 3.68
N THR A 244 -10.85 1.34 3.57
CA THR A 244 -10.72 2.28 4.67
C THR A 244 -11.26 3.65 4.28
N LYS A 245 -11.45 4.52 5.28
CA LYS A 245 -11.59 5.97 5.09
C LYS A 245 -10.24 6.63 5.21
N VAL A 246 -10.12 7.78 4.59
CA VAL A 246 -9.01 8.68 4.89
C VAL A 246 -9.21 9.20 6.31
N ALA A 247 -8.20 9.02 7.18
CA ALA A 247 -8.25 9.69 8.48
C ALA A 247 -8.40 11.19 8.23
N PRO A 248 -9.21 11.92 9.01
CA PRO A 248 -9.18 13.36 8.96
C PRO A 248 -7.75 13.77 9.31
N GLY A 249 -6.95 14.00 8.27
CA GLY A 249 -5.55 14.39 8.42
C GLY A 249 -5.47 15.68 9.20
N ASP A 250 -4.33 15.96 9.85
CA ASP A 250 -4.07 17.26 10.48
C ASP A 250 -4.55 18.37 9.54
N PRO A 251 -5.51 19.21 9.94
CA PRO A 251 -6.04 20.29 9.13
C PRO A 251 -4.95 21.16 8.48
N ARG A 252 -3.80 21.30 9.15
CA ARG A 252 -2.63 22.02 8.64
C ARG A 252 -1.99 21.29 7.46
N GLN A 253 -1.87 19.98 7.53
CA GLN A 253 -1.32 19.17 6.43
C GLN A 253 -2.26 19.15 5.22
N GLN A 254 -3.56 19.03 5.44
CA GLN A 254 -4.54 19.12 4.37
C GLN A 254 -4.48 20.50 3.69
N TYR A 255 -4.44 21.56 4.48
CA TYR A 255 -4.32 22.92 3.94
C TYR A 255 -3.01 23.13 3.17
N ARG A 256 -1.90 22.57 3.67
CA ARG A 256 -0.60 22.60 2.99
C ARG A 256 -0.65 21.95 1.59
N LYS A 257 -1.30 20.79 1.47
CA LYS A 257 -1.51 20.13 0.17
C LYS A 257 -2.34 20.98 -0.79
N GLU A 258 -3.42 21.59 -0.30
CA GLU A 258 -4.24 22.48 -1.11
C GLU A 258 -3.45 23.74 -1.56
N VAL A 259 -2.69 24.36 -0.69
CA VAL A 259 -1.85 25.51 -1.06
C VAL A 259 -0.88 25.12 -2.19
N ALA A 260 -0.20 23.98 -2.07
CA ALA A 260 0.74 23.51 -3.09
C ALA A 260 0.09 23.32 -4.47
N ARG A 261 -1.19 22.90 -4.54
CA ARG A 261 -1.94 22.73 -5.80
C ARG A 261 -2.24 24.04 -6.51
N PHE A 262 -2.42 25.15 -5.76
CA PHE A 262 -2.81 26.44 -6.33
C PHE A 262 -1.63 27.38 -6.55
N ILE A 263 -0.40 26.95 -6.25
CA ILE A 263 0.80 27.72 -6.55
C ILE A 263 1.18 27.48 -8.01
N HIS A 264 1.28 28.56 -8.75
CA HIS A 264 1.83 28.58 -10.09
C HIS A 264 2.90 29.66 -10.20
N ARG A 265 4.13 29.28 -10.52
CA ARG A 265 5.29 30.19 -10.61
C ARG A 265 5.53 31.06 -9.36
N GLY A 266 5.27 30.49 -8.17
CA GLY A 266 5.45 31.20 -6.90
C GLY A 266 4.33 32.16 -6.52
N GLU A 267 3.20 32.14 -7.22
CA GLU A 267 2.03 32.95 -6.92
C GLU A 267 0.76 32.11 -6.79
N ILE A 268 -0.16 32.57 -5.96
CA ILE A 268 -1.50 31.99 -5.82
C ILE A 268 -2.47 32.83 -6.66
N SER A 269 -3.12 32.21 -7.63
CA SER A 269 -4.10 32.89 -8.48
C SER A 269 -5.32 33.40 -7.69
N LEU A 270 -6.07 34.37 -8.24
CA LEU A 270 -7.27 34.91 -7.58
C LEU A 270 -8.33 33.83 -7.29
N VAL A 271 -8.47 32.85 -8.20
CA VAL A 271 -9.36 31.72 -8.02
C VAL A 271 -8.80 30.79 -6.92
N GLY A 272 -7.50 30.51 -6.95
CA GLY A 272 -6.82 29.74 -5.92
C GLY A 272 -7.00 30.36 -4.54
N ARG A 273 -6.87 31.70 -4.42
CA ARG A 273 -7.08 32.42 -3.15
C ARG A 273 -8.48 32.17 -2.56
N ARG A 274 -9.53 32.30 -3.37
CA ARG A 274 -10.91 32.07 -2.90
C ARG A 274 -11.13 30.62 -2.47
N THR A 275 -10.57 29.69 -3.20
CA THR A 275 -10.66 28.26 -2.85
C THR A 275 -9.93 27.97 -1.54
N LEU A 276 -8.73 28.51 -1.38
CA LEU A 276 -7.94 28.35 -0.15
C LEU A 276 -8.62 29.00 1.08
N ASP A 277 -9.25 30.16 0.93
CA ASP A 277 -10.02 30.78 2.02
C ASP A 277 -11.21 29.91 2.45
N TYR A 278 -11.90 29.30 1.49
CA TYR A 278 -12.98 28.35 1.79
C TYR A 278 -12.45 27.09 2.49
N GLN A 279 -11.38 26.48 1.97
CA GLN A 279 -10.77 25.29 2.56
C GLN A 279 -10.23 25.56 3.96
N ARG A 280 -9.56 26.69 4.18
CA ARG A 280 -9.07 27.12 5.49
C ARG A 280 -10.22 27.17 6.51
N THR A 281 -11.34 27.78 6.14
CA THR A 281 -12.53 27.88 6.99
C THR A 281 -13.15 26.51 7.26
N ARG A 282 -13.25 25.64 6.23
CA ARG A 282 -13.76 24.26 6.35
C ARG A 282 -12.90 23.42 7.28
N LEU A 283 -11.59 23.62 7.26
CA LEU A 283 -10.63 22.91 8.11
C LEU A 283 -10.49 23.49 9.51
N GLY A 284 -11.23 24.56 9.83
CA GLY A 284 -11.20 25.20 11.14
C GLY A 284 -9.87 25.92 11.47
N LEU A 285 -9.06 26.24 10.46
CA LEU A 285 -7.78 26.94 10.65
C LEU A 285 -7.98 28.45 10.77
N GLU A 286 -7.32 29.04 11.75
CA GLU A 286 -7.26 30.49 11.91
C GLU A 286 -6.54 31.15 10.71
N THR A 287 -6.88 32.41 10.42
CA THR A 287 -6.29 33.13 9.28
C THR A 287 -4.78 33.25 9.40
N THR A 288 -4.28 33.40 10.60
CA THR A 288 -2.84 33.49 10.89
C THR A 288 -2.12 32.18 10.63
N GLU A 289 -2.73 31.06 10.97
CA GLU A 289 -2.19 29.72 10.71
C GLU A 289 -2.15 29.41 9.22
N GLY A 290 -3.25 29.67 8.51
CA GLY A 290 -3.30 29.48 7.05
C GLY A 290 -2.24 30.32 6.33
N LYS A 291 -2.08 31.60 6.74
CA LYS A 291 -1.06 32.46 6.16
C LYS A 291 0.37 31.99 6.44
N ALA A 292 0.64 31.49 7.65
CA ALA A 292 1.96 30.94 7.99
C ALA A 292 2.33 29.75 7.10
N ILE A 293 1.36 28.85 6.83
CA ILE A 293 1.54 27.70 5.93
C ILE A 293 1.81 28.17 4.49
N GLU A 294 1.04 29.15 4.01
CA GLU A 294 1.23 29.72 2.67
C GLU A 294 2.61 30.36 2.52
N ASP A 295 3.02 31.15 3.50
CA ASP A 295 4.32 31.83 3.50
C ASP A 295 5.48 30.82 3.51
N GLU A 296 5.37 29.74 4.28
CA GLU A 296 6.37 28.66 4.31
C GLU A 296 6.53 27.99 2.93
N ILE A 297 5.41 27.68 2.27
CA ILE A 297 5.44 27.01 0.95
C ILE A 297 5.92 27.97 -0.15
N LEU A 298 5.63 29.27 -0.04
CA LEU A 298 6.04 30.28 -1.02
C LEU A 298 7.49 30.74 -0.84
N GLU A 299 8.08 30.55 0.33
CA GLU A 299 9.44 31.04 0.63
C GLU A 299 10.53 30.54 -0.34
N PRO A 300 10.58 29.27 -0.77
CA PRO A 300 11.54 28.81 -1.77
C PRO A 300 11.45 29.59 -3.10
N TYR A 301 10.23 29.84 -3.58
CA TYR A 301 10.01 30.61 -4.82
C TYR A 301 10.42 32.08 -4.69
N ARG A 302 10.15 32.69 -3.52
CA ARG A 302 10.56 34.09 -3.22
C ARG A 302 12.09 34.19 -3.14
N ASN A 303 12.76 33.17 -2.61
CA ASN A 303 14.22 33.14 -2.53
C ASN A 303 14.82 33.04 -3.93
N GLU A 304 14.34 32.11 -4.75
CA GLU A 304 14.79 31.95 -6.14
C GLU A 304 14.60 33.24 -6.94
N PHE A 305 13.47 33.91 -6.76
CA PHE A 305 13.22 35.21 -7.42
C PHE A 305 14.20 36.29 -6.94
N ARG A 306 14.45 36.39 -5.63
CA ARG A 306 15.42 37.32 -5.05
C ARG A 306 16.83 37.11 -5.60
N GLU A 307 17.27 35.87 -5.68
CA GLU A 307 18.57 35.50 -6.24
C GLU A 307 18.69 35.92 -7.72
N LYS A 308 17.68 35.60 -8.52
CA LYS A 308 17.65 36.03 -9.93
C LYS A 308 17.65 37.53 -10.10
N LEU A 309 16.91 38.24 -9.25
CA LEU A 309 16.90 39.71 -9.26
C LEU A 309 18.26 40.30 -8.90
N GLN A 310 18.94 39.74 -7.91
CA GLN A 310 20.30 40.19 -7.54
C GLN A 310 21.29 39.95 -8.67
N GLN A 311 21.25 38.75 -9.31
CA GLN A 311 22.08 38.46 -10.47
C GLN A 311 21.83 39.44 -11.62
N TYR A 312 20.56 39.74 -11.89
CA TYR A 312 20.20 40.72 -12.92
C TYR A 312 20.72 42.13 -12.58
N GLN A 313 20.55 42.58 -11.33
CA GLN A 313 21.06 43.89 -10.86
C GLN A 313 22.58 43.98 -10.97
N GLN A 314 23.30 42.89 -10.63
CA GLN A 314 24.74 42.84 -10.73
C GLN A 314 25.20 42.99 -12.20
N VAL A 315 24.64 42.20 -13.10
CA VAL A 315 24.95 42.27 -14.55
C VAL A 315 24.62 43.66 -15.10
N PHE A 316 23.51 44.25 -14.70
CA PHE A 316 23.12 45.60 -15.13
C PHE A 316 24.09 46.67 -14.62
N THR A 317 24.55 46.57 -13.39
CA THR A 317 25.57 47.47 -12.81
C THR A 317 26.90 47.37 -13.54
N GLU A 318 27.35 46.11 -13.82
CA GLU A 318 28.59 45.88 -14.59
C GLU A 318 28.53 46.44 -16.02
N LEU A 319 27.36 46.40 -16.68
CA LEU A 319 27.16 47.01 -18.00
C LEU A 319 27.23 48.54 -17.94
N LEU A 320 26.63 49.17 -16.92
CA LEU A 320 26.70 50.61 -16.74
C LEU A 320 28.12 51.12 -16.43
N GLU A 321 28.88 50.35 -15.64
CA GLU A 321 30.29 50.70 -15.31
C GLU A 321 31.23 50.60 -16.51
N ARG A 322 30.87 49.74 -17.53
CA ARG A 322 31.67 49.61 -18.78
C ARG A 322 31.35 50.66 -19.83
N ASP A 323 30.50 51.63 -19.51
CA ASP A 323 30.12 52.73 -20.44
C ASP A 323 29.54 52.22 -21.79
N GLU A 324 28.94 51.02 -21.78
CA GLU A 324 28.20 50.48 -22.92
C GLU A 324 26.88 51.22 -23.00
N THR A 325 26.83 52.32 -23.79
CA THR A 325 25.59 53.02 -24.10
C THR A 325 24.60 52.00 -24.68
N ILE A 326 23.46 51.79 -24.00
CA ILE A 326 22.32 51.09 -24.53
C ILE A 326 21.80 51.91 -25.70
N THR A 327 22.27 51.64 -26.91
CA THR A 327 21.70 52.26 -28.11
C THR A 327 20.32 51.66 -28.29
N ASP A 328 19.32 52.54 -28.21
CA ASP A 328 17.91 52.25 -28.52
C ASP A 328 17.78 51.97 -30.02
N SER A 329 18.11 50.76 -30.44
CA SER A 329 17.93 50.27 -31.84
C SER A 329 16.99 49.07 -31.82
N GLY A 330 15.73 49.37 -31.56
CA GLY A 330 14.65 48.40 -31.52
C GLY A 330 13.34 48.95 -32.00
N THR A 331 13.40 49.73 -33.09
CA THR A 331 12.20 49.98 -33.92
C THR A 331 12.32 49.07 -35.12
N ILE A 332 11.56 47.99 -35.14
CA ILE A 332 10.69 47.50 -36.25
C ILE A 332 9.85 46.38 -35.67
#